data_819e0f14a4b5a38642adfde36bcaab65
#
_entry.id   819e0f14a4b5a38642adfde36bcaab65
#
_cell.length_a   1.000
_cell.length_b   1.000
_cell.length_c   1.000
_cell.angle_alpha   90.00
_cell.angle_beta   90.00
_cell.angle_gamma   90.00
#
_symmetry.space_group_name_H-M   'P 1'
#
loop_
_entity.id
_entity.type
_entity.pdbx_description
1 polymer ?
#
loop_
_entity_poly.entity_id
_entity_poly.type
_entity_poly.pdbx_seq_one_letter_code
_entity_poly.pdbx_strand_id
1 'polypeptide(L)'
;MERHRFEMRLFCDYADENSIASLKVEHLDGNEWKSLDLDTQTAGFLIFTYAVFTCQHMFLRANANERNLQMASSTGSIMIDATAEWKIEKLHVAFEATLKSGTPAPDDIDYITARMQQCPVSKNLGEIPDTQTRLLFA
;
A
#
# COMPACT_ATOMS: atom_id res chain seq x y z
N MET A 1 -18.88 21.69 -0.47
CA MET A 1 -18.36 20.96 0.69
C MET A 1 -17.01 20.37 0.33
N GLU A 2 -16.06 20.61 1.21
CA GLU A 2 -14.70 20.14 1.00
C GLU A 2 -14.59 18.64 1.27
N ARG A 3 -14.01 17.93 0.33
CA ARG A 3 -13.65 16.53 0.53
C ARG A 3 -12.20 16.48 1.01
N HIS A 4 -11.83 15.37 1.62
CA HIS A 4 -10.48 15.13 2.11
C HIS A 4 -9.84 14.01 1.28
N ARG A 5 -8.69 14.30 0.71
CA ARG A 5 -7.97 13.32 -0.10
C ARG A 5 -6.54 13.19 0.39
N PHE A 6 -6.11 11.94 0.60
CA PHE A 6 -4.77 11.62 1.05
C PHE A 6 -4.13 10.68 0.05
N GLU A 7 -2.92 11.00 -0.37
CA GLU A 7 -2.17 10.17 -1.29
C GLU A 7 -0.75 9.99 -0.79
N MET A 8 -0.25 8.75 -0.91
CA MET A 8 1.14 8.42 -0.65
C MET A 8 1.68 7.56 -1.78
N ARG A 9 2.99 7.56 -1.92
CA ARG A 9 3.70 6.64 -2.81
C ARG A 9 4.94 6.14 -2.11
N LEU A 10 5.38 4.93 -2.50
CA LEU A 10 6.62 4.38 -1.97
C LEU A 10 7.47 3.81 -3.08
N PHE A 11 8.76 3.75 -2.80
CA PHE A 11 9.78 3.12 -3.64
C PHE A 11 10.57 2.21 -2.73
N CYS A 12 10.63 0.92 -3.08
CA CYS A 12 11.24 -0.08 -2.22
C CYS A 12 12.18 -0.97 -3.02
N ASP A 13 13.36 -1.22 -2.47
CA ASP A 13 14.26 -2.27 -2.94
C ASP A 13 14.26 -3.39 -1.91
N TYR A 14 14.35 -4.63 -2.39
CA TYR A 14 14.24 -5.80 -1.53
C TYR A 14 15.55 -6.57 -1.43
N ALA A 15 15.75 -7.17 -0.26
CA ALA A 15 16.77 -8.15 0.00
C ALA A 15 16.14 -9.55 0.05
N ASP A 16 16.86 -10.53 0.59
CA ASP A 16 16.39 -11.92 0.65
C ASP A 16 15.03 -12.04 1.36
N GLU A 17 14.20 -12.94 0.85
CA GLU A 17 12.86 -13.23 1.38
C GLU A 17 11.96 -11.99 1.37
N ASN A 18 12.14 -11.13 0.38
CA ASN A 18 11.39 -9.88 0.23
C ASN A 18 11.46 -8.95 1.45
N SER A 19 12.56 -9.04 2.21
CA SER A 19 12.83 -8.06 3.26
C SER A 19 13.19 -6.72 2.65
N ILE A 20 12.96 -5.64 3.36
CA ILE A 20 13.22 -4.29 2.87
C ILE A 20 14.72 -4.00 2.95
N ALA A 21 15.34 -3.71 1.81
CA ALA A 21 16.71 -3.23 1.74
C ALA A 21 16.75 -1.70 1.82
N SER A 22 15.85 -1.03 1.10
CA SER A 22 15.68 0.42 1.18
C SER A 22 14.21 0.77 0.94
N LEU A 23 13.74 1.83 1.58
CA LEU A 23 12.36 2.27 1.48
C LEU A 23 12.29 3.78 1.55
N LYS A 24 11.60 4.36 0.58
CA LYS A 24 11.28 5.78 0.60
C LYS A 24 9.77 5.92 0.47
N VAL A 25 9.16 6.67 1.39
CA VAL A 25 7.73 6.95 1.36
C VAL A 25 7.53 8.46 1.27
N GLU A 26 6.66 8.87 0.37
CA GLU A 26 6.30 10.27 0.17
C GLU A 26 4.80 10.44 0.29
N HIS A 27 4.37 11.60 0.75
CA HIS A 27 2.96 11.98 0.76
C HIS A 27 2.76 13.22 -0.09
N LEU A 28 1.56 13.34 -0.65
CA LEU A 28 1.21 14.49 -1.46
C LEU A 28 0.69 15.60 -0.56
N ASP A 29 1.42 16.73 -0.53
CA ASP A 29 1.03 17.91 0.23
C ASP A 29 0.76 19.05 -0.76
N GLY A 30 -0.53 19.34 -0.98
CA GLY A 30 -0.93 20.21 -2.06
C GLY A 30 -0.59 19.59 -3.41
N ASN A 31 0.33 20.21 -4.14
CA ASN A 31 0.80 19.69 -5.43
C ASN A 31 2.23 19.15 -5.36
N GLU A 32 2.78 19.00 -4.17
CA GLU A 32 4.16 18.56 -3.99
C GLU A 32 4.25 17.25 -3.25
N TRP A 33 5.12 16.36 -3.74
CA TRP A 33 5.49 15.14 -3.03
C TRP A 33 6.59 15.46 -2.02
N LYS A 34 6.33 15.12 -0.76
CA LYS A 34 7.27 15.36 0.35
C LYS A 34 7.58 14.05 1.05
N SER A 35 8.80 13.93 1.56
CA SER A 35 9.16 12.77 2.39
C SER A 35 8.22 12.69 3.58
N LEU A 36 7.75 11.46 3.86
CA LEU A 36 6.87 11.21 5.00
C LEU A 36 7.72 11.09 6.26
N ASP A 37 7.52 12.05 7.18
CA ASP A 37 8.12 12.03 8.51
C ASP A 37 6.99 12.04 9.53
N LEU A 38 6.79 10.92 10.22
CA LEU A 38 5.73 10.79 11.22
C LEU A 38 6.28 11.10 12.61
N ASP A 39 5.56 11.94 13.33
CA ASP A 39 5.87 12.28 14.71
C ASP A 39 4.57 12.53 15.49
N THR A 40 4.70 12.98 16.73
CA THR A 40 3.53 13.21 17.59
C THR A 40 2.68 14.39 17.15
N GLN A 41 3.17 15.21 16.22
CA GLN A 41 2.44 16.37 15.70
C GLN A 41 1.76 16.06 14.36
N THR A 42 2.01 14.88 13.79
CA THR A 42 1.43 14.48 12.51
C THR A 42 -0.08 14.32 12.63
N ALA A 43 -0.82 14.79 11.63
CA ALA A 43 -2.28 14.62 11.59
C ALA A 43 -2.62 13.13 11.65
N GLY A 44 -3.59 12.77 12.51
CA GLY A 44 -3.96 11.37 12.74
C GLY A 44 -4.40 10.66 11.48
N PHE A 45 -5.11 11.32 10.58
CA PHE A 45 -5.58 10.69 9.35
C PHE A 45 -4.43 10.39 8.39
N LEU A 46 -3.34 11.16 8.42
CA LEU A 46 -2.15 10.87 7.65
C LEU A 46 -1.45 9.62 8.20
N ILE A 47 -1.37 9.49 9.53
CA ILE A 47 -0.84 8.29 10.19
C ILE A 47 -1.69 7.07 9.82
N PHE A 48 -3.01 7.22 9.84
CA PHE A 48 -3.94 6.16 9.45
C PHE A 48 -3.71 5.71 8.01
N THR A 49 -3.55 6.66 7.09
CA THR A 49 -3.27 6.36 5.68
C THR A 49 -1.98 5.54 5.54
N TYR A 50 -0.93 5.94 6.26
CA TYR A 50 0.31 5.21 6.27
C TYR A 50 0.15 3.81 6.88
N ALA A 51 -0.65 3.68 7.94
CA ALA A 51 -0.89 2.37 8.57
C ALA A 51 -1.52 1.38 7.59
N VAL A 52 -2.51 1.81 6.82
CA VAL A 52 -3.12 0.97 5.78
C VAL A 52 -2.08 0.57 4.75
N PHE A 53 -1.32 1.55 4.27
CA PHE A 53 -0.34 1.35 3.21
C PHE A 53 0.76 0.36 3.61
N THR A 54 1.39 0.59 4.75
CA THR A 54 2.48 -0.27 5.22
C THR A 54 1.98 -1.66 5.59
N CYS A 55 0.76 -1.78 6.10
CA CYS A 55 0.16 -3.07 6.43
C CYS A 55 -0.05 -3.93 5.18
N GLN A 56 -0.60 -3.35 4.12
CA GLN A 56 -0.77 -4.06 2.86
C GLN A 56 0.58 -4.37 2.20
N HIS A 57 1.55 -3.48 2.31
CA HIS A 57 2.92 -3.73 1.81
C HIS A 57 3.57 -4.93 2.51
N MET A 58 3.40 -5.02 3.83
CA MET A 58 3.90 -6.17 4.58
C MET A 58 3.28 -7.48 4.09
N PHE A 59 1.97 -7.49 3.82
CA PHE A 59 1.28 -8.68 3.33
C PHE A 59 1.68 -9.02 1.89
N LEU A 60 1.95 -8.02 1.06
CA LEU A 60 2.52 -8.26 -0.27
C LEU A 60 3.85 -9.00 -0.15
N ARG A 61 4.77 -8.51 0.67
CA ARG A 61 6.10 -9.10 0.84
C ARG A 61 6.00 -10.55 1.35
N ALA A 62 5.22 -10.76 2.39
CA ALA A 62 5.07 -12.08 3.01
C ALA A 62 4.42 -13.09 2.06
N ASN A 63 3.36 -12.69 1.37
CA ASN A 63 2.60 -13.62 0.53
C ASN A 63 3.28 -13.87 -0.82
N ALA A 64 4.01 -12.90 -1.37
CA ALA A 64 4.86 -13.13 -2.52
C ALA A 64 5.95 -14.17 -2.17
N ASN A 65 6.55 -14.04 -1.00
CA ASN A 65 7.55 -15.00 -0.52
C ASN A 65 6.97 -16.40 -0.38
N GLU A 66 5.77 -16.52 0.16
CA GLU A 66 5.05 -17.80 0.30
C GLU A 66 4.80 -18.45 -1.05
N ARG A 67 4.63 -17.67 -2.11
CA ARG A 67 4.44 -18.16 -3.47
C ARG A 67 5.72 -18.27 -4.27
N ASN A 68 6.87 -18.22 -3.61
CA ASN A 68 8.21 -18.34 -4.23
C ASN A 68 8.48 -17.24 -5.27
N LEU A 69 7.96 -16.06 -5.03
CA LEU A 69 8.21 -14.89 -5.86
C LEU A 69 9.11 -13.93 -5.10
N GLN A 70 10.33 -13.73 -5.63
CA GLN A 70 11.31 -12.82 -5.02
C GLN A 70 11.33 -11.53 -5.80
N MET A 71 11.03 -10.43 -5.11
CA MET A 71 10.99 -9.11 -5.72
C MET A 71 12.36 -8.45 -5.68
N ALA A 72 12.72 -7.75 -6.74
CA ALA A 72 13.90 -6.89 -6.78
C ALA A 72 13.54 -5.51 -6.24
N SER A 73 12.44 -4.96 -6.70
CA SER A 73 11.97 -3.62 -6.33
C SER A 73 10.47 -3.50 -6.50
N SER A 74 9.89 -2.48 -5.92
CA SER A 74 8.50 -2.13 -6.20
C SER A 74 8.27 -0.63 -6.08
N THR A 75 7.21 -0.19 -6.74
CA THR A 75 6.58 1.10 -6.49
C THR A 75 5.16 0.84 -5.99
N GLY A 76 4.71 1.66 -5.05
CA GLY A 76 3.37 1.52 -4.51
C GLY A 76 2.69 2.87 -4.39
N SER A 77 1.37 2.84 -4.38
CA SER A 77 0.56 4.03 -4.16
C SER A 77 -0.66 3.71 -3.31
N ILE A 78 -1.11 4.69 -2.55
CA ILE A 78 -2.37 4.63 -1.83
C ILE A 78 -3.10 5.95 -2.04
N MET A 79 -4.41 5.87 -2.23
CA MET A 79 -5.28 7.02 -2.29
C MET A 79 -6.50 6.75 -1.41
N ILE A 80 -6.77 7.67 -0.47
CA ILE A 80 -7.96 7.65 0.34
C ILE A 80 -8.75 8.93 0.06
N ASP A 81 -10.02 8.78 -0.24
CA ASP A 81 -10.93 9.88 -0.50
C ASP A 81 -12.07 9.82 0.51
N ALA A 82 -12.24 10.88 1.28
CA ALA A 82 -13.23 10.95 2.35
C ALA A 82 -14.15 12.16 2.16
N THR A 83 -15.36 12.05 2.68
CA THR A 83 -16.32 13.16 2.68
C THR A 83 -15.87 14.29 3.60
N ALA A 84 -16.57 15.43 3.55
CA ALA A 84 -16.32 16.55 4.46
C ALA A 84 -16.43 16.13 5.93
N GLU A 85 -17.24 15.13 6.23
CA GLU A 85 -17.42 14.57 7.58
C GLU A 85 -16.43 13.45 7.91
N TRP A 86 -15.41 13.25 7.07
CA TRP A 86 -14.36 12.26 7.27
C TRP A 86 -14.81 10.80 7.12
N LYS A 87 -15.88 10.56 6.37
CA LYS A 87 -16.28 9.20 6.02
C LYS A 87 -15.53 8.76 4.76
N ILE A 88 -14.81 7.65 4.85
CA ILE A 88 -14.04 7.14 3.72
C ILE A 88 -14.99 6.57 2.67
N GLU A 89 -14.83 7.04 1.42
CA GLU A 89 -15.59 6.55 0.28
C GLU A 89 -14.73 5.76 -0.71
N LYS A 90 -13.45 6.07 -0.79
CA LYS A 90 -12.51 5.35 -1.66
C LYS A 90 -11.23 5.01 -0.91
N LEU A 91 -10.77 3.79 -1.12
CA LEU A 91 -9.49 3.32 -0.62
C LEU A 91 -8.85 2.48 -1.72
N HIS A 92 -7.89 3.05 -2.41
CA HIS A 92 -7.20 2.40 -3.52
C HIS A 92 -5.74 2.21 -3.19
N VAL A 93 -5.28 0.96 -3.24
CA VAL A 93 -3.88 0.59 -3.05
C VAL A 93 -3.42 -0.11 -4.32
N ALA A 94 -2.25 0.26 -4.83
CA ALA A 94 -1.69 -0.36 -6.02
C ALA A 94 -0.19 -0.54 -5.85
N PHE A 95 0.31 -1.70 -6.27
CA PHE A 95 1.73 -1.99 -6.29
C PHE A 95 2.13 -2.53 -7.65
N GLU A 96 3.29 -2.10 -8.12
CA GLU A 96 3.94 -2.65 -9.29
C GLU A 96 5.32 -3.13 -8.85
N ALA A 97 5.57 -4.43 -8.98
CA ALA A 97 6.80 -5.05 -8.53
C ALA A 97 7.58 -5.66 -9.68
N THR A 98 8.90 -5.51 -9.65
CA THR A 98 9.80 -6.19 -10.56
C THR A 98 10.35 -7.42 -9.85
N LEU A 99 10.21 -8.58 -10.47
CA LEU A 99 10.68 -9.84 -9.89
C LEU A 99 12.16 -10.05 -10.16
N LYS A 100 12.86 -10.53 -9.13
CA LYS A 100 14.24 -11.02 -9.22
C LYS A 100 14.26 -12.49 -9.62
N SER A 101 13.30 -13.27 -9.12
CA SER A 101 13.14 -14.68 -9.44
C SER A 101 11.70 -15.12 -9.22
N GLY A 102 11.33 -16.22 -9.87
CA GLY A 102 9.99 -16.77 -9.84
C GLY A 102 9.16 -16.30 -11.02
N THR A 103 8.17 -17.11 -11.36
CA THR A 103 7.21 -16.80 -12.43
C THR A 103 5.82 -16.81 -11.83
N PRO A 104 5.10 -15.68 -11.82
CA PRO A 104 3.78 -15.64 -11.20
C PRO A 104 2.76 -16.37 -12.07
N ALA A 105 1.98 -17.26 -11.45
CA ALA A 105 0.80 -17.82 -12.07
C ALA A 105 -0.37 -16.82 -11.91
N PRO A 106 -1.41 -16.87 -12.78
CA PRO A 106 -2.54 -15.94 -12.67
C PRO A 106 -3.21 -15.93 -11.29
N ASP A 107 -3.32 -17.11 -10.65
CA ASP A 107 -3.92 -17.23 -9.32
C ASP A 107 -3.02 -16.70 -8.20
N ASP A 108 -1.71 -16.53 -8.43
CA ASP A 108 -0.81 -15.94 -7.43
C ASP A 108 -1.17 -14.48 -7.17
N ILE A 109 -1.48 -13.72 -8.22
CA ILE A 109 -1.87 -12.31 -8.08
C ILE A 109 -3.17 -12.21 -7.28
N ASP A 110 -4.16 -13.03 -7.62
CA ASP A 110 -5.45 -13.04 -6.92
C ASP A 110 -5.28 -13.44 -5.45
N TYR A 111 -4.45 -14.45 -5.19
CA TYR A 111 -4.16 -14.87 -3.82
C TYR A 111 -3.50 -13.75 -3.02
N ILE A 112 -2.47 -13.13 -3.57
CA ILE A 112 -1.71 -12.09 -2.87
C ILE A 112 -2.59 -10.86 -2.60
N THR A 113 -3.36 -10.40 -3.59
CA THR A 113 -4.23 -9.23 -3.42
C THR A 113 -5.33 -9.49 -2.39
N ALA A 114 -5.91 -10.70 -2.40
CA ALA A 114 -6.89 -11.07 -1.38
C ALA A 114 -6.27 -11.06 0.02
N ARG A 115 -5.05 -11.56 0.17
CA ARG A 115 -4.34 -11.55 1.45
C ARG A 115 -3.96 -10.14 1.89
N MET A 116 -3.59 -9.27 0.97
CA MET A 116 -3.31 -7.86 1.29
C MET A 116 -4.52 -7.18 1.91
N GLN A 117 -5.71 -7.47 1.42
CA GLN A 117 -6.95 -6.93 1.97
C GLN A 117 -7.29 -7.52 3.34
N GLN A 118 -6.68 -8.64 3.72
CA GLN A 118 -6.85 -9.28 5.02
C GLN A 118 -5.83 -8.82 6.06
N CYS A 119 -4.97 -7.84 5.75
CA CYS A 119 -4.04 -7.31 6.73
C CYS A 119 -4.82 -6.77 7.96
N PRO A 120 -4.25 -6.84 9.16
CA PRO A 120 -4.99 -6.49 10.38
C PRO A 120 -5.64 -5.11 10.37
N VAL A 121 -5.02 -4.13 9.72
CA VAL A 121 -5.63 -2.80 9.60
C VAL A 121 -6.79 -2.84 8.62
N SER A 122 -6.56 -3.34 7.41
CA SER A 122 -7.58 -3.32 6.34
C SER A 122 -8.84 -4.11 6.69
N LYS A 123 -8.69 -5.29 7.29
CA LYS A 123 -9.85 -6.13 7.61
C LYS A 123 -10.74 -5.54 8.72
N ASN A 124 -10.26 -4.54 9.44
CA ASN A 124 -11.01 -3.88 10.52
C ASN A 124 -11.63 -2.54 10.11
N LEU A 125 -11.55 -2.17 8.84
CA LEU A 125 -12.03 -0.86 8.39
C LEU A 125 -13.53 -0.77 8.14
N GLY A 126 -14.27 -1.88 8.18
CA GLY A 126 -15.68 -1.89 7.82
C GLY A 126 -15.91 -1.71 6.33
N GLU A 127 -17.14 -1.40 5.95
CA GLU A 127 -17.50 -1.25 4.54
C GLU A 127 -17.07 0.12 4.00
N ILE A 128 -16.27 0.08 2.94
CA ILE A 128 -15.89 1.26 2.17
C ILE A 128 -16.45 1.05 0.77
N PRO A 129 -17.25 2.00 0.24
CA PRO A 129 -17.94 1.79 -1.04
C PRO A 129 -17.04 1.41 -2.22
N ASP A 130 -15.85 2.02 -2.30
CA ASP A 130 -14.92 1.77 -3.40
C ASP A 130 -13.55 1.39 -2.83
N THR A 131 -13.34 0.10 -2.65
CA THR A 131 -12.08 -0.46 -2.13
C THR A 131 -11.41 -1.27 -3.23
N GLN A 132 -10.15 -0.96 -3.55
CA GLN A 132 -9.38 -1.67 -4.56
C GLN A 132 -7.96 -1.94 -4.06
N THR A 133 -7.49 -3.15 -4.29
CA THR A 133 -6.10 -3.53 -4.12
C THR A 133 -5.63 -4.14 -5.43
N ARG A 134 -4.62 -3.55 -6.04
CA ARG A 134 -4.10 -3.99 -7.34
C ARG A 134 -2.62 -4.33 -7.22
N LEU A 135 -2.22 -5.36 -7.94
CA LEU A 135 -0.84 -5.82 -8.00
C LEU A 135 -0.50 -6.20 -9.42
N LEU A 136 0.61 -5.65 -9.90
CA LEU A 136 1.19 -5.98 -11.20
C LEU A 136 2.63 -6.39 -11.00
N PHE A 137 3.00 -7.54 -11.58
CA PHE A 137 4.40 -7.94 -11.69
C PHE A 137 4.90 -7.60 -13.09
N ALA A 138 5.89 -6.72 -13.12
CA ALA A 138 6.49 -6.26 -14.37
C ALA A 138 7.75 -7.06 -14.71
#